data_5627bdc55db730876953244391b6284b
#
_entry.id   5627bdc55db730876953244391b6284b
#
_cell.length_a   1.000
_cell.length_b   1.000
_cell.length_c   1.000
_cell.angle_alpha   90.00
_cell.angle_beta   90.00
_cell.angle_gamma   90.00
#
_symmetry.space_group_name_H-M   'P 1'
#
loop_
_entity.id
_entity.type
_entity.pdbx_description
1 polymer ?
#
loop_
_entity_poly.entity_id
_entity_poly.type
_entity_poly.pdbx_seq_one_letter_code
_entity_poly.pdbx_strand_id
1 'polypeptide(L)'
;MKTDLTIFLTLWNRCPERLDYLKKTVDSFQKNINISKYSIKWVAAIEPKDHLLKIETENYCKDNNIEFYYKPGNPNLGSNLNFGLGKCDSDFIFYLQDDWILTRQINLDEDIDCLKNHCDIYVLRYYFVHVRPFNEYINKELKIKLLDPESGFYYYGDNPHLKKAEYHKLTGPYYDKGNCAECENNMADRAARLSDKYKISVKEDNNYFQHIGTKSSMFEKQ
;
A
#
# COMPACT_ATOMS: atom_id res chain seq x y z
N MET A 1 16.54 15.59 -7.74
CA MET A 1 16.69 15.19 -6.32
C MET A 1 15.92 13.91 -6.11
N LYS A 2 16.45 12.96 -5.35
CA LYS A 2 15.74 11.74 -4.97
C LYS A 2 14.60 12.12 -4.02
N THR A 3 13.40 11.61 -4.28
CA THR A 3 12.24 11.83 -3.41
C THR A 3 12.33 10.95 -2.18
N ASP A 4 11.88 11.42 -1.02
CA ASP A 4 11.96 10.65 0.23
C ASP A 4 10.86 9.59 0.32
N LEU A 5 9.62 9.94 -0.11
CA LEU A 5 8.43 9.11 -0.03
C LEU A 5 7.72 9.01 -1.37
N THR A 6 7.43 7.81 -1.82
CA THR A 6 6.48 7.57 -2.92
C THR A 6 5.14 7.08 -2.36
N ILE A 7 4.05 7.78 -2.68
CA ILE A 7 2.70 7.24 -2.52
C ILE A 7 2.43 6.38 -3.76
N PHE A 8 2.43 5.07 -3.56
CA PHE A 8 2.26 4.11 -4.63
C PHE A 8 0.83 3.59 -4.69
N LEU A 9 0.13 3.95 -5.77
CA LEU A 9 -1.24 3.53 -6.06
C LEU A 9 -1.27 2.33 -7.00
N THR A 10 -2.08 1.34 -6.66
CA THR A 10 -2.51 0.32 -7.63
C THR A 10 -3.95 0.55 -8.03
N LEU A 11 -4.17 0.66 -9.34
CA LEU A 11 -5.47 0.99 -9.92
C LEU A 11 -6.00 -0.19 -10.72
N TRP A 12 -7.20 -0.66 -10.33
CA TRP A 12 -7.92 -1.69 -11.03
C TRP A 12 -9.03 -1.09 -11.90
N ASN A 13 -8.65 -0.50 -13.02
CA ASN A 13 -9.52 0.32 -13.86
C ASN A 13 -10.40 -0.51 -14.82
N ARG A 14 -11.35 -1.27 -14.26
CA ARG A 14 -12.20 -2.22 -15.01
C ARG A 14 -13.68 -1.85 -15.06
N CYS A 15 -14.13 -0.88 -14.29
CA CYS A 15 -15.50 -0.38 -14.29
C CYS A 15 -15.53 1.10 -13.88
N PRO A 16 -16.59 1.85 -14.28
CA PRO A 16 -16.69 3.31 -14.03
C PRO A 16 -16.58 3.69 -12.56
N GLU A 17 -17.13 2.87 -11.66
CA GLU A 17 -17.10 3.12 -10.21
C GLU A 17 -15.67 3.22 -9.66
N ARG A 18 -14.69 2.58 -10.33
CA ARG A 18 -13.30 2.61 -9.90
C ARG A 18 -12.66 3.98 -10.01
N LEU A 19 -13.06 4.78 -10.98
CA LEU A 19 -12.61 6.17 -11.08
C LEU A 19 -13.13 7.01 -9.90
N ASP A 20 -14.38 6.80 -9.47
CA ASP A 20 -14.95 7.48 -8.31
C ASP A 20 -14.26 7.03 -7.01
N TYR A 21 -13.90 5.75 -6.89
CA TYR A 21 -13.14 5.26 -5.75
C TYR A 21 -11.74 5.88 -5.72
N LEU A 22 -11.04 5.91 -6.86
CA LEU A 22 -9.74 6.56 -6.98
C LEU A 22 -9.79 8.02 -6.50
N LYS A 23 -10.77 8.82 -6.99
CA LYS A 23 -10.95 10.21 -6.58
C LYS A 23 -11.12 10.32 -5.06
N LYS A 24 -12.04 9.55 -4.48
CA LYS A 24 -12.28 9.53 -3.04
C LYS A 24 -11.05 9.12 -2.24
N THR A 25 -10.31 8.13 -2.73
CA THR A 25 -9.07 7.64 -2.11
C THR A 25 -8.01 8.73 -2.08
N VAL A 26 -7.71 9.34 -3.23
CA VAL A 26 -6.69 10.39 -3.34
C VAL A 26 -7.08 11.63 -2.52
N ASP A 27 -8.32 12.12 -2.68
CA ASP A 27 -8.82 13.30 -1.96
C ASP A 27 -8.77 13.10 -0.44
N SER A 28 -9.22 11.93 0.03
CA SER A 28 -9.20 11.61 1.46
C SER A 28 -7.77 11.52 2.00
N PHE A 29 -6.87 10.95 1.23
CA PHE A 29 -5.47 10.81 1.62
C PHE A 29 -4.79 12.19 1.68
N GLN A 30 -4.89 13.00 0.63
CA GLN A 30 -4.31 14.36 0.61
C GLN A 30 -4.84 15.24 1.74
N LYS A 31 -6.14 15.13 2.06
CA LYS A 31 -6.80 15.90 3.13
C LYS A 31 -6.33 15.49 4.53
N ASN A 32 -6.02 14.23 4.75
CA ASN A 32 -5.80 13.66 6.08
C ASN A 32 -4.35 13.28 6.37
N ILE A 33 -3.39 13.53 5.47
CA ILE A 33 -1.98 13.38 5.77
C ILE A 33 -1.38 14.69 6.27
N ASN A 34 -0.49 14.58 7.26
CA ASN A 34 0.42 15.64 7.64
C ASN A 34 1.85 15.20 7.32
N ILE A 35 2.51 15.93 6.43
CA ILE A 35 3.89 15.71 6.03
C ILE A 35 4.53 17.05 5.64
N SER A 36 5.65 17.36 6.23
CA SER A 36 6.37 18.63 6.04
C SER A 36 7.87 18.45 5.91
N LYS A 37 8.41 17.39 6.48
CA LYS A 37 9.85 17.09 6.51
C LYS A 37 10.33 16.42 5.23
N TYR A 38 9.46 15.62 4.59
CA TYR A 38 9.81 14.71 3.52
C TYR A 38 9.16 15.11 2.20
N SER A 39 9.92 15.03 1.12
CA SER A 39 9.39 15.24 -0.22
C SER A 39 8.53 14.04 -0.66
N ILE A 40 7.40 14.32 -1.31
CA ILE A 40 6.45 13.30 -1.77
C ILE A 40 6.38 13.29 -3.28
N LYS A 41 6.25 12.11 -3.87
CA LYS A 41 5.72 11.93 -5.21
C LYS A 41 4.63 10.86 -5.23
N TRP A 42 3.75 10.96 -6.20
CA TRP A 42 2.71 9.97 -6.44
C TRP A 42 3.04 9.15 -7.68
N VAL A 43 2.89 7.84 -7.58
CA VAL A 43 3.08 6.90 -8.68
C VAL A 43 1.90 5.96 -8.73
N ALA A 44 1.30 5.78 -9.91
CA ALA A 44 0.19 4.86 -10.12
C ALA A 44 0.56 3.77 -11.13
N ALA A 45 0.32 2.51 -10.77
CA ALA A 45 0.35 1.39 -11.70
C ALA A 45 -1.08 1.00 -12.07
N ILE A 46 -1.43 1.12 -13.35
CA ILE A 46 -2.80 1.00 -13.84
C ILE A 46 -2.98 -0.28 -14.65
N GLU A 47 -4.03 -1.03 -14.34
CA GLU A 47 -4.54 -2.11 -15.20
C GLU A 47 -5.61 -1.58 -16.17
N PRO A 48 -5.28 -1.33 -17.45
CA PRO A 48 -6.26 -0.79 -18.37
C PRO A 48 -7.16 -1.91 -18.91
N LYS A 49 -8.49 -1.68 -18.94
CA LYS A 49 -9.42 -2.52 -19.71
C LYS A 49 -10.30 -1.71 -20.65
N ASP A 50 -10.76 -0.54 -20.25
CA ASP A 50 -11.66 0.30 -21.04
C ASP A 50 -10.95 1.55 -21.54
N HIS A 51 -11.14 1.88 -22.83
CA HIS A 51 -10.46 3.03 -23.45
C HIS A 51 -10.97 4.38 -22.91
N LEU A 52 -12.28 4.51 -22.62
CA LEU A 52 -12.85 5.77 -22.10
C LEU A 52 -12.39 6.00 -20.67
N LEU A 53 -12.49 4.99 -19.81
CA LEU A 53 -11.99 5.05 -18.44
C LEU A 53 -10.47 5.35 -18.39
N LYS A 54 -9.73 4.86 -19.38
CA LYS A 54 -8.31 5.16 -19.50
C LYS A 54 -8.07 6.67 -19.62
N ILE A 55 -8.76 7.34 -20.55
CA ILE A 55 -8.59 8.77 -20.79
C ILE A 55 -8.97 9.58 -19.54
N GLU A 56 -10.10 9.26 -18.90
CA GLU A 56 -10.55 9.95 -17.71
C GLU A 56 -9.59 9.76 -16.53
N THR A 57 -9.07 8.54 -16.34
CA THR A 57 -8.09 8.24 -15.30
C THR A 57 -6.77 8.97 -15.56
N GLU A 58 -6.28 9.00 -16.79
CA GLU A 58 -5.08 9.75 -17.16
C GLU A 58 -5.22 11.25 -16.90
N ASN A 59 -6.36 11.84 -17.27
CA ASN A 59 -6.64 13.25 -16.99
C ASN A 59 -6.65 13.53 -15.49
N TYR A 60 -7.36 12.69 -14.72
CA TYR A 60 -7.36 12.82 -13.26
C TYR A 60 -5.95 12.71 -12.67
N CYS A 61 -5.14 11.75 -13.11
CA CYS A 61 -3.76 11.61 -12.65
C CYS A 61 -2.92 12.86 -12.97
N LYS A 62 -3.04 13.41 -14.20
CA LYS A 62 -2.32 14.63 -14.60
C LYS A 62 -2.72 15.83 -13.75
N ASP A 63 -4.03 16.02 -13.53
CA ASP A 63 -4.58 17.14 -12.75
C ASP A 63 -4.13 17.09 -11.27
N ASN A 64 -3.83 15.91 -10.77
CA ASN A 64 -3.37 15.68 -9.38
C ASN A 64 -1.86 15.43 -9.26
N ASN A 65 -1.06 15.67 -10.30
CA ASN A 65 0.39 15.42 -10.32
C ASN A 65 0.77 13.99 -9.93
N ILE A 66 -0.01 12.99 -10.38
CA ILE A 66 0.26 11.57 -10.20
C ILE A 66 0.97 11.04 -11.44
N GLU A 67 2.21 10.57 -11.32
CA GLU A 67 2.87 9.84 -12.39
C GLU A 67 2.17 8.50 -12.59
N PHE A 68 1.78 8.17 -13.82
CA PHE A 68 1.07 6.92 -14.07
C PHE A 68 1.72 6.07 -15.15
N TYR A 69 1.61 4.77 -14.97
CA TYR A 69 2.24 3.78 -15.84
C TYR A 69 1.29 2.63 -16.11
N TYR A 70 1.26 2.18 -17.36
CA TYR A 70 0.54 0.99 -17.79
C TYR A 70 1.51 -0.18 -17.94
N LYS A 71 1.24 -1.27 -17.26
CA LYS A 71 1.99 -2.49 -17.49
C LYS A 71 1.56 -3.10 -18.82
N PRO A 72 2.49 -3.38 -19.76
CA PRO A 72 2.17 -4.07 -21.01
C PRO A 72 1.61 -5.47 -20.78
N GLY A 73 0.75 -5.93 -21.68
CA GLY A 73 0.15 -7.25 -21.65
C GLY A 73 -1.14 -7.32 -20.84
N ASN A 74 -1.45 -8.49 -20.27
CA ASN A 74 -2.61 -8.72 -19.41
C ASN A 74 -2.12 -8.92 -17.96
N PRO A 75 -1.91 -7.85 -17.20
CA PRO A 75 -1.35 -7.95 -15.86
C PRO A 75 -2.33 -8.60 -14.89
N ASN A 76 -1.79 -9.34 -13.93
CA ASN A 76 -2.47 -9.68 -12.69
C ASN A 76 -1.95 -8.79 -11.55
N LEU A 77 -2.52 -8.90 -10.35
CA LEU A 77 -2.14 -8.08 -9.20
C LEU A 77 -0.63 -8.11 -8.96
N GLY A 78 -0.03 -9.30 -8.82
CA GLY A 78 1.40 -9.44 -8.51
C GLY A 78 2.31 -8.81 -9.57
N SER A 79 1.99 -9.02 -10.85
CA SER A 79 2.78 -8.44 -11.93
C SER A 79 2.63 -6.92 -12.04
N ASN A 80 1.44 -6.38 -11.71
CA ASN A 80 1.20 -4.93 -11.67
C ASN A 80 1.93 -4.29 -10.48
N LEU A 81 1.89 -4.92 -9.30
CA LEU A 81 2.65 -4.50 -8.13
C LEU A 81 4.16 -4.45 -8.41
N ASN A 82 4.73 -5.52 -8.96
CA ASN A 82 6.16 -5.58 -9.31
C ASN A 82 6.56 -4.49 -10.30
N PHE A 83 5.74 -4.27 -11.31
CA PHE A 83 5.98 -3.24 -12.32
C PHE A 83 5.94 -1.84 -11.71
N GLY A 84 4.92 -1.53 -10.89
CA GLY A 84 4.77 -0.22 -10.27
C GLY A 84 5.83 0.04 -9.20
N LEU A 85 6.17 -0.93 -8.37
CA LEU A 85 7.26 -0.81 -7.39
C LEU A 85 8.61 -0.54 -8.06
N GLY A 86 8.83 -1.07 -9.27
CA GLY A 86 10.00 -0.77 -10.09
C GLY A 86 10.07 0.70 -10.59
N LYS A 87 8.99 1.49 -10.46
CA LYS A 87 8.93 2.93 -10.75
C LYS A 87 9.13 3.80 -9.52
N CYS A 88 9.13 3.20 -8.32
CA CYS A 88 9.38 3.89 -7.07
C CYS A 88 10.88 3.98 -6.80
N ASP A 89 11.43 5.20 -6.73
CA ASP A 89 12.86 5.48 -6.52
C ASP A 89 13.16 6.13 -5.16
N SER A 90 12.16 6.20 -4.28
CA SER A 90 12.24 6.78 -2.94
C SER A 90 12.77 5.80 -1.89
N ASP A 91 13.13 6.30 -0.70
CA ASP A 91 13.55 5.47 0.43
C ASP A 91 12.38 4.81 1.15
N PHE A 92 11.20 5.46 1.09
CA PHE A 92 9.95 4.96 1.67
C PHE A 92 8.87 4.88 0.61
N ILE A 93 7.97 3.90 0.78
CA ILE A 93 6.79 3.71 -0.07
C ILE A 93 5.57 3.61 0.83
N PHE A 94 4.58 4.47 0.60
CA PHE A 94 3.24 4.28 1.13
C PHE A 94 2.40 3.57 0.08
N TYR A 95 2.04 2.32 0.35
CA TYR A 95 1.21 1.53 -0.54
C TYR A 95 -0.27 1.81 -0.29
N LEU A 96 -1.02 2.02 -1.37
CA LEU A 96 -2.44 2.33 -1.34
C LEU A 96 -3.14 1.75 -2.58
N GLN A 97 -4.30 1.14 -2.40
CA GLN A 97 -5.18 0.74 -3.51
C GLN A 97 -6.22 1.83 -3.75
N ASP A 98 -6.83 1.82 -4.93
CA ASP A 98 -7.79 2.84 -5.40
C ASP A 98 -9.15 2.84 -4.68
N ASP A 99 -9.36 1.95 -3.71
CA ASP A 99 -10.62 1.76 -2.99
C ASP A 99 -10.51 1.83 -1.46
N TRP A 100 -9.51 2.58 -0.95
CA TRP A 100 -9.30 2.81 0.47
C TRP A 100 -9.40 4.29 0.85
N ILE A 101 -10.40 4.67 1.63
CA ILE A 101 -10.56 6.03 2.15
C ILE A 101 -9.81 6.17 3.47
N LEU A 102 -8.93 7.18 3.56
CA LEU A 102 -8.31 7.58 4.82
C LEU A 102 -9.30 8.40 5.65
N THR A 103 -9.73 7.88 6.80
CA THR A 103 -10.80 8.44 7.64
C THR A 103 -10.29 9.28 8.81
N ARG A 104 -8.99 9.20 9.12
CA ARG A 104 -8.34 9.92 10.24
C ARG A 104 -7.03 10.54 9.79
N GLN A 105 -6.58 11.54 10.51
CA GLN A 105 -5.29 12.14 10.25
C GLN A 105 -4.13 11.18 10.55
N ILE A 106 -3.13 11.18 9.68
CA ILE A 106 -1.85 10.48 9.82
C ILE A 106 -0.72 11.52 9.77
N ASN A 107 0.20 11.44 10.72
CA ASN A 107 1.45 12.21 10.69
C ASN A 107 2.54 11.31 10.07
N LEU A 108 2.75 11.48 8.77
CA LEU A 108 3.75 10.69 8.03
C LEU A 108 5.19 11.05 8.42
N ASP A 109 5.46 12.28 8.87
CA ASP A 109 6.79 12.65 9.36
C ASP A 109 7.19 11.78 10.57
N GLU A 110 6.28 11.63 11.54
CA GLU A 110 6.51 10.81 12.73
C GLU A 110 6.60 9.32 12.40
N ASP A 111 5.77 8.84 11.47
CA ASP A 111 5.76 7.44 11.08
C ASP A 111 7.03 7.04 10.32
N ILE A 112 7.53 7.92 9.45
CA ILE A 112 8.82 7.74 8.75
C ILE A 112 9.97 7.80 9.76
N ASP A 113 9.97 8.77 10.68
CA ASP A 113 10.98 8.88 11.73
C ASP A 113 10.99 7.61 12.61
N CYS A 114 9.83 7.07 12.95
CA CYS A 114 9.73 5.81 13.67
C CYS A 114 10.40 4.66 12.92
N LEU A 115 10.10 4.50 11.62
CA LEU A 115 10.75 3.46 10.81
C LEU A 115 12.27 3.68 10.65
N LYS A 116 12.73 4.93 10.59
CA LYS A 116 14.17 5.26 10.53
C LYS A 116 14.90 4.86 11.82
N ASN A 117 14.28 5.13 12.96
CA ASN A 117 14.86 4.88 14.29
C ASN A 117 14.88 3.39 14.68
N HIS A 118 14.09 2.56 14.00
CA HIS A 118 14.04 1.11 14.22
C HIS A 118 14.56 0.36 12.99
N CYS A 119 15.84 -0.04 13.02
CA CYS A 119 16.50 -0.64 11.85
C CYS A 119 15.90 -2.00 11.43
N ASP A 120 15.30 -2.72 12.36
CA ASP A 120 14.67 -4.03 12.15
C ASP A 120 13.18 -3.98 11.79
N ILE A 121 12.54 -2.79 11.83
CA ILE A 121 11.15 -2.60 11.42
C ILE A 121 11.10 -2.05 10.00
N TYR A 122 10.43 -2.76 9.12
CA TYR A 122 10.38 -2.45 7.69
C TYR A 122 9.03 -2.01 7.19
N VAL A 123 7.94 -2.39 7.88
CA VAL A 123 6.57 -2.10 7.49
C VAL A 123 5.77 -1.59 8.68
N LEU A 124 5.00 -0.52 8.48
CA LEU A 124 3.99 0.00 9.40
C LEU A 124 2.62 -0.07 8.73
N ARG A 125 1.74 -0.91 9.25
CA ARG A 125 0.37 -1.09 8.75
C ARG A 125 -0.60 -0.13 9.46
N TYR A 126 -1.56 0.38 8.72
CA TYR A 126 -2.62 1.29 9.22
C TYR A 126 -3.98 0.62 9.28
N TYR A 127 -4.06 -0.58 8.77
CA TYR A 127 -5.25 -1.41 8.78
C TYR A 127 -4.85 -2.85 9.06
N PHE A 128 -5.60 -3.50 9.95
CA PHE A 128 -5.41 -4.91 10.22
C PHE A 128 -6.73 -5.57 10.60
N VAL A 129 -7.01 -6.72 10.02
CA VAL A 129 -8.12 -7.60 10.37
C VAL A 129 -7.49 -8.94 10.71
N HIS A 130 -7.92 -9.55 11.81
CA HIS A 130 -7.48 -10.89 12.23
C HIS A 130 -5.97 -11.05 12.51
N VAL A 131 -5.22 -9.96 12.68
CA VAL A 131 -3.80 -10.02 13.10
C VAL A 131 -3.69 -9.97 14.62
N ARG A 132 -2.58 -10.50 15.14
CA ARG A 132 -2.26 -10.49 16.57
C ARG A 132 -1.06 -9.59 16.82
N PRO A 133 -1.23 -8.37 17.34
CA PRO A 133 -0.09 -7.58 17.79
C PRO A 133 0.44 -8.14 19.11
N PHE A 134 1.75 -8.00 19.32
CA PHE A 134 2.32 -8.22 20.65
C PHE A 134 1.76 -7.20 21.66
N ASN A 135 1.82 -7.53 22.96
CA ASN A 135 1.29 -6.65 24.00
C ASN A 135 2.13 -5.38 24.21
N GLU A 136 3.43 -5.43 23.87
CA GLU A 136 4.36 -4.34 24.07
C GLU A 136 4.35 -3.33 22.92
N TYR A 137 4.36 -2.05 23.28
CA TYR A 137 4.51 -0.97 22.31
C TYR A 137 5.98 -0.77 21.95
N ILE A 138 6.26 -0.64 20.65
CA ILE A 138 7.54 -0.13 20.14
C ILE A 138 7.59 1.39 20.37
N ASN A 139 6.46 2.04 20.12
CA ASN A 139 6.28 3.47 20.36
C ASN A 139 4.90 3.69 21.00
N LYS A 140 4.88 4.08 22.28
CA LYS A 140 3.65 4.29 23.04
C LYS A 140 2.86 5.51 22.56
N GLU A 141 3.55 6.59 22.21
CA GLU A 141 2.92 7.85 21.78
C GLU A 141 2.21 7.65 20.44
N LEU A 142 2.85 6.97 19.50
CA LEU A 142 2.29 6.65 18.19
C LEU A 142 1.41 5.40 18.21
N LYS A 143 1.30 4.72 19.35
CA LYS A 143 0.56 3.45 19.53
C LYS A 143 0.96 2.37 18.53
N ILE A 144 2.27 2.23 18.31
CA ILE A 144 2.82 1.25 17.36
C ILE A 144 3.26 0.00 18.11
N LYS A 145 2.82 -1.17 17.65
CA LYS A 145 3.16 -2.50 18.15
C LYS A 145 3.76 -3.36 17.05
N LEU A 146 4.58 -4.34 17.40
CA LEU A 146 4.98 -5.40 16.47
C LEU A 146 3.81 -6.34 16.20
N LEU A 147 3.74 -6.87 14.98
CA LEU A 147 2.86 -7.97 14.65
C LEU A 147 3.53 -9.31 14.96
N ASP A 148 2.72 -10.23 15.48
CA ASP A 148 3.12 -11.61 15.67
C ASP A 148 3.18 -12.34 14.31
N PRO A 149 4.34 -12.89 13.91
CA PRO A 149 4.46 -13.68 12.68
C PRO A 149 3.53 -14.90 12.63
N GLU A 150 3.12 -15.43 13.78
CA GLU A 150 2.12 -16.51 13.87
C GLU A 150 0.71 -16.07 13.45
N SER A 151 0.51 -14.79 13.16
CA SER A 151 -0.71 -14.32 12.47
C SER A 151 -0.88 -14.91 11.06
N GLY A 152 0.14 -15.61 10.56
CA GLY A 152 0.09 -16.38 9.34
C GLY A 152 -0.27 -15.53 8.11
N PHE A 153 -1.31 -15.93 7.40
CA PHE A 153 -1.83 -15.27 6.20
C PHE A 153 -2.02 -13.74 6.34
N TYR A 154 -2.35 -13.27 7.54
CA TYR A 154 -2.61 -11.85 7.79
C TYR A 154 -1.38 -11.06 8.22
N TYR A 155 -0.21 -11.70 8.36
CA TYR A 155 1.03 -11.04 8.80
C TYR A 155 1.43 -9.91 7.84
N TYR A 156 1.39 -10.16 6.53
CA TYR A 156 1.53 -9.16 5.49
C TYR A 156 0.29 -9.19 4.59
N GLY A 157 -0.25 -8.04 4.23
CA GLY A 157 -1.37 -7.94 3.30
C GLY A 157 -1.26 -6.67 2.49
N ASP A 158 -1.95 -6.62 1.36
CA ASP A 158 -1.96 -5.47 0.45
C ASP A 158 -2.90 -4.33 0.92
N ASN A 159 -3.19 -4.29 2.23
CA ASN A 159 -3.87 -3.16 2.85
C ASN A 159 -2.92 -1.95 2.95
N PRO A 160 -3.45 -0.72 3.16
CA PRO A 160 -2.63 0.48 3.27
C PRO A 160 -1.51 0.35 4.30
N HIS A 161 -0.27 0.58 3.88
CA HIS A 161 0.90 0.51 4.74
C HIS A 161 2.04 1.40 4.24
N LEU A 162 2.84 1.89 5.18
CA LEU A 162 4.13 2.53 4.94
C LEU A 162 5.23 1.48 5.05
N LYS A 163 6.19 1.46 4.12
CA LYS A 163 7.34 0.55 4.19
C LYS A 163 8.63 1.20 3.72
N LYS A 164 9.77 0.68 4.22
CA LYS A 164 11.08 0.94 3.62
C LYS A 164 11.11 0.33 2.22
N ALA A 165 11.58 1.06 1.24
CA ALA A 165 11.60 0.59 -0.16
C ALA A 165 12.44 -0.68 -0.35
N GLU A 166 13.49 -0.85 0.46
CA GLU A 166 14.34 -2.04 0.45
C GLU A 166 13.61 -3.32 0.88
N TYR A 167 12.51 -3.22 1.65
CA TYR A 167 11.74 -4.40 2.09
C TYR A 167 11.31 -5.28 0.91
N HIS A 168 10.88 -4.66 -0.19
CA HIS A 168 10.49 -5.39 -1.39
C HIS A 168 11.69 -6.14 -2.03
N LYS A 169 12.89 -5.59 -1.95
CA LYS A 169 14.11 -6.25 -2.44
C LYS A 169 14.49 -7.46 -1.57
N LEU A 170 14.27 -7.34 -0.26
CA LEU A 170 14.59 -8.39 0.72
C LEU A 170 13.60 -9.57 0.67
N THR A 171 12.30 -9.26 0.52
CA THR A 171 11.25 -10.28 0.40
C THR A 171 11.14 -10.86 -1.01
N GLY A 172 11.74 -10.21 -2.01
CA GLY A 172 11.63 -10.56 -3.42
C GLY A 172 10.32 -10.11 -4.06
N PRO A 173 10.15 -10.33 -5.36
CA PRO A 173 8.99 -9.86 -6.11
C PRO A 173 7.70 -10.58 -5.69
N TYR A 174 6.56 -9.93 -5.84
CA TYR A 174 5.26 -10.56 -5.69
C TYR A 174 5.09 -11.73 -6.66
N TYR A 175 4.37 -12.77 -6.24
CA TYR A 175 4.02 -13.89 -7.11
C TYR A 175 3.08 -13.41 -8.23
N ASP A 176 3.48 -13.60 -9.48
CA ASP A 176 2.85 -13.01 -10.65
C ASP A 176 2.21 -14.04 -11.63
N LYS A 177 2.10 -15.30 -11.20
CA LYS A 177 1.55 -16.39 -12.02
C LYS A 177 0.16 -16.87 -11.58
N GLY A 178 -0.35 -16.36 -10.46
CA GLY A 178 -1.60 -16.79 -9.84
C GLY A 178 -2.66 -15.70 -9.74
N ASN A 179 -3.70 -15.99 -8.96
CA ASN A 179 -4.73 -15.02 -8.60
C ASN A 179 -4.29 -14.10 -7.45
N CYS A 180 -5.16 -13.16 -7.05
CA CYS A 180 -4.84 -12.18 -6.00
C CYS A 180 -4.52 -12.84 -4.65
N ALA A 181 -5.31 -13.85 -4.26
CA ALA A 181 -5.11 -14.54 -2.98
C ALA A 181 -3.79 -15.30 -2.96
N GLU A 182 -3.39 -15.94 -4.06
CA GLU A 182 -2.09 -16.61 -4.17
C GLU A 182 -0.92 -15.61 -4.11
N CYS A 183 -1.09 -14.43 -4.71
CA CYS A 183 -0.12 -13.36 -4.65
C CYS A 183 0.09 -12.88 -3.19
N GLU A 184 -1.00 -12.58 -2.49
CA GLU A 184 -0.97 -12.11 -1.10
C GLU A 184 -0.42 -13.19 -0.15
N ASN A 185 -0.91 -14.43 -0.27
CA ASN A 185 -0.46 -15.56 0.54
C ASN A 185 1.04 -15.81 0.41
N ASN A 186 1.54 -15.82 -0.83
CA ASN A 186 2.95 -16.04 -1.08
C ASN A 186 3.83 -14.95 -0.46
N MET A 187 3.37 -13.68 -0.49
CA MET A 187 4.08 -12.58 0.14
C MET A 187 4.02 -12.67 1.68
N ALA A 188 2.85 -13.01 2.25
CA ALA A 188 2.67 -13.18 3.69
C ALA A 188 3.57 -14.30 4.25
N ASP A 189 3.64 -15.45 3.58
CA ASP A 189 4.52 -16.56 3.95
C ASP A 189 5.99 -16.17 3.93
N ARG A 190 6.42 -15.43 2.91
CA ARG A 190 7.82 -14.97 2.83
C ARG A 190 8.13 -13.94 3.90
N ALA A 191 7.22 -13.00 4.16
CA ALA A 191 7.35 -12.03 5.22
C ALA A 191 7.46 -12.69 6.59
N ALA A 192 6.62 -13.70 6.87
CA ALA A 192 6.67 -14.45 8.13
C ALA A 192 8.00 -15.21 8.32
N ARG A 193 8.52 -15.84 7.28
CA ARG A 193 9.83 -16.54 7.32
C ARG A 193 11.01 -15.59 7.58
N LEU A 194 10.87 -14.33 7.24
CA LEU A 194 11.91 -13.31 7.40
C LEU A 194 11.73 -12.45 8.64
N SER A 195 10.72 -12.73 9.46
CA SER A 195 10.29 -11.91 10.59
C SER A 195 11.32 -11.72 11.69
N ASP A 196 12.26 -12.66 11.86
CA ASP A 196 13.37 -12.52 12.81
C ASP A 196 14.27 -11.31 12.49
N LYS A 197 14.38 -10.97 11.20
CA LYS A 197 15.25 -9.89 10.71
C LYS A 197 14.48 -8.66 10.24
N TYR A 198 13.30 -8.85 9.65
CA TYR A 198 12.52 -7.81 8.98
C TYR A 198 11.10 -7.81 9.53
N LYS A 199 10.89 -7.02 10.58
CA LYS A 199 9.65 -7.00 11.34
C LYS A 199 8.59 -6.13 10.70
N ILE A 200 7.35 -6.50 10.92
CA ILE A 200 6.16 -5.72 10.56
C ILE A 200 5.52 -5.18 11.84
N SER A 201 5.13 -3.93 11.80
CA SER A 201 4.42 -3.25 12.87
C SER A 201 3.03 -2.79 12.44
N VAL A 202 2.21 -2.41 13.40
CA VAL A 202 0.86 -1.91 13.18
C VAL A 202 0.54 -0.78 14.15
N LYS A 203 -0.24 0.20 13.70
CA LYS A 203 -0.91 1.16 14.58
C LYS A 203 -2.10 0.50 15.26
N GLU A 204 -2.15 0.54 16.60
CA GLU A 204 -3.17 -0.17 17.39
C GLU A 204 -4.60 0.34 17.13
N ASP A 205 -4.75 1.65 16.89
CA ASP A 205 -6.03 2.23 16.48
C ASP A 205 -6.30 1.92 15.00
N ASN A 206 -6.79 0.74 14.70
CA ASN A 206 -6.90 0.14 13.37
C ASN A 206 -7.95 0.75 12.41
N ASN A 207 -8.58 1.86 12.75
CA ASN A 207 -9.64 2.46 11.95
C ASN A 207 -9.16 3.69 11.15
N TYR A 208 -7.92 3.68 10.68
CA TYR A 208 -7.41 4.77 9.83
C TYR A 208 -8.01 4.73 8.43
N PHE A 209 -8.30 3.55 7.91
CA PHE A 209 -8.82 3.37 6.57
C PHE A 209 -10.14 2.62 6.55
N GLN A 210 -10.99 2.99 5.59
CA GLN A 210 -12.21 2.29 5.23
C GLN A 210 -12.10 1.75 3.81
N HIS A 211 -12.32 0.45 3.63
CA HIS A 211 -12.43 -0.16 2.32
C HIS A 211 -13.81 0.12 1.71
N ILE A 212 -13.84 0.69 0.50
CA ILE A 212 -15.08 1.08 -0.19
C ILE A 212 -15.37 0.24 -1.44
N GLY A 213 -14.43 -0.62 -1.84
CA GLY A 213 -14.50 -1.43 -3.06
C GLY A 213 -15.33 -2.70 -2.97
N THR A 214 -16.05 -2.95 -1.88
CA THR A 214 -16.76 -4.22 -1.62
C THR A 214 -17.77 -4.61 -2.71
N LYS A 215 -18.41 -3.63 -3.36
CA LYS A 215 -19.40 -3.88 -4.43
C LYS A 215 -18.79 -4.15 -5.81
N SER A 216 -17.51 -3.90 -5.99
CA SER A 216 -16.79 -4.07 -7.26
C SER A 216 -15.52 -4.89 -7.10
N SER A 217 -15.41 -5.67 -6.02
CA SER A 217 -14.27 -6.53 -5.77
C SER A 217 -14.19 -7.67 -6.79
N MET A 218 -12.99 -8.15 -7.05
CA MET A 218 -12.77 -9.27 -7.99
C MET A 218 -13.52 -10.55 -7.61
N PHE A 219 -13.95 -10.69 -6.35
CA PHE A 219 -14.61 -11.88 -5.81
C PHE A 219 -16.12 -11.93 -6.06
N GLU A 220 -16.76 -10.80 -6.42
CA GLU A 220 -18.22 -10.76 -6.61
C GLU A 220 -18.66 -11.05 -8.05
N LYS A 221 -17.75 -11.31 -8.98
CA LYS A 221 -18.03 -11.52 -10.43
C LYS A 221 -17.50 -12.86 -10.98
N GLN A 222 -17.44 -13.90 -10.14
CA GLN A 222 -17.26 -15.27 -10.63
C GLN A 222 -18.59 -16.02 -10.72
#